data_f31f4d2ecf08e2fa2845bd1517b93eba
#
_entry.id   f31f4d2ecf08e2fa2845bd1517b93eba
#
_cell.length_a   1.000
_cell.length_b   1.000
_cell.length_c   1.000
_cell.angle_alpha   90.00
_cell.angle_beta   90.00
_cell.angle_gamma   90.00
#
_symmetry.space_group_name_H-M   'P 1'
#
loop_
_entity.id
_entity.type
_entity.pdbx_description
1 polymer ?
#
loop_
_entity_poly.entity_id
_entity_poly.type
_entity_poly.pdbx_seq_one_letter_code
_entity_poly.pdbx_strand_id
1 'polypeptide(L)'
;MGPRRVIDAGAMLLVFAAGTLGGAMNALAGGGTFATLPALIAIGLPANIANATSNVALLPGAAASAHGYRDELAPLGGVDWRVLAAITFVAGLAGSILLVLTPTRAFDLIIPWLLLIALIAMLGGKRAADWLAARVTIGPRSLLAVQALLGVYGGYFGGGVGLMMTALYGLLAGIGVRAMFAPRTMMLAVANSAAALVFVATGMVRWPAALPMIAGAILGGWGGALIGRALPPLLVRWWTLAVTGATTAVFFARAYG
;
A
#
# COMPACT_ATOMS: atom_id res chain seq x y z
N MET A 1 12.22 -26.98 -13.31
CA MET A 1 11.74 -25.82 -14.08
C MET A 1 10.39 -26.21 -14.69
N GLY A 2 9.28 -25.84 -14.05
CA GLY A 2 7.93 -26.07 -14.60
C GLY A 2 7.70 -25.21 -15.84
N PRO A 3 6.78 -25.59 -16.74
CA PRO A 3 6.54 -24.86 -17.97
C PRO A 3 6.17 -23.42 -17.62
N ARG A 4 6.86 -22.46 -18.28
CA ARG A 4 6.49 -21.04 -18.26
C ARG A 4 5.07 -20.94 -18.80
N ARG A 5 4.06 -20.90 -17.92
CA ARG A 5 2.71 -20.59 -18.39
C ARG A 5 2.77 -19.22 -19.05
N VAL A 6 2.62 -19.21 -20.36
CA VAL A 6 2.40 -17.98 -21.12
C VAL A 6 1.13 -17.37 -20.54
N ILE A 7 1.21 -16.15 -20.05
CA ILE A 7 0.02 -15.43 -19.57
C ILE A 7 -0.85 -15.23 -20.81
N ASP A 8 -2.04 -15.80 -20.80
CA ASP A 8 -2.99 -15.66 -21.91
C ASP A 8 -3.57 -14.23 -21.97
N ALA A 9 -4.25 -13.91 -23.07
CA ALA A 9 -4.81 -12.58 -23.27
C ALA A 9 -5.84 -12.21 -22.17
N GLY A 10 -6.58 -13.19 -21.66
CA GLY A 10 -7.54 -12.99 -20.56
C GLY A 10 -6.84 -12.61 -19.25
N ALA A 11 -5.76 -13.31 -18.91
CA ALA A 11 -4.95 -12.98 -17.73
C ALA A 11 -4.27 -11.61 -17.87
N MET A 12 -3.78 -11.24 -19.07
CA MET A 12 -3.23 -9.91 -19.33
C MET A 12 -4.27 -8.80 -19.12
N LEU A 13 -5.48 -9.00 -19.63
CA LEU A 13 -6.59 -8.06 -19.45
C LEU A 13 -6.98 -7.94 -17.97
N LEU A 14 -7.05 -9.06 -17.26
CA LEU A 14 -7.36 -9.07 -15.82
C LEU A 14 -6.34 -8.28 -15.02
N VAL A 15 -5.03 -8.52 -15.22
CA VAL A 15 -4.01 -7.79 -14.47
C VAL A 15 -3.91 -6.32 -14.86
N PHE A 16 -4.17 -5.98 -16.11
CA PHE A 16 -4.29 -4.60 -16.58
C PHE A 16 -5.47 -3.88 -15.88
N ALA A 17 -6.66 -4.49 -15.90
CA ALA A 17 -7.85 -3.95 -15.24
C ALA A 17 -7.65 -3.81 -13.72
N ALA A 18 -7.04 -4.82 -13.09
CA ALA A 18 -6.68 -4.77 -11.67
C ALA A 18 -5.64 -3.70 -11.38
N GLY A 19 -4.68 -3.49 -12.29
CA GLY A 19 -3.73 -2.39 -12.23
C GLY A 19 -4.43 -1.03 -12.29
N THR A 20 -5.37 -0.85 -13.23
CA THR A 20 -6.16 0.38 -13.37
C THR A 20 -6.97 0.66 -12.10
N LEU A 21 -7.66 -0.34 -11.59
CA LEU A 21 -8.41 -0.23 -10.35
C LEU A 21 -7.49 0.07 -9.16
N GLY A 22 -6.38 -0.68 -9.04
CA GLY A 22 -5.40 -0.51 -7.97
C GLY A 22 -4.71 0.85 -8.00
N GLY A 23 -4.38 1.35 -9.20
CA GLY A 23 -3.83 2.70 -9.39
C GLY A 23 -4.81 3.78 -8.93
N ALA A 24 -6.09 3.68 -9.33
CA ALA A 24 -7.14 4.59 -8.88
C ALA A 24 -7.33 4.53 -7.35
N MET A 25 -7.41 3.33 -6.76
CA MET A 25 -7.49 3.15 -5.31
C MET A 25 -6.29 3.74 -4.59
N ASN A 26 -5.10 3.60 -5.15
CA ASN A 26 -3.87 4.13 -4.55
C ASN A 26 -3.87 5.68 -4.55
N ALA A 27 -4.31 6.30 -5.64
CA ALA A 27 -4.44 7.75 -5.75
C ALA A 27 -5.48 8.29 -4.75
N LEU A 28 -6.62 7.61 -4.61
CA LEU A 28 -7.73 8.04 -3.78
C LEU A 28 -7.50 7.79 -2.28
N ALA A 29 -7.02 6.59 -1.92
CA ALA A 29 -7.00 6.13 -0.54
C ALA A 29 -5.70 5.43 -0.10
N GLY A 30 -4.82 5.03 -1.03
CA GLY A 30 -3.58 4.32 -0.70
C GLY A 30 -3.75 2.81 -0.48
N GLY A 31 -4.77 2.20 -1.11
CA GLY A 31 -5.11 0.78 -0.95
C GLY A 31 -5.05 -0.04 -2.26
N GLY A 32 -4.19 0.32 -3.21
CA GLY A 32 -4.16 -0.34 -4.53
C GLY A 32 -3.90 -1.85 -4.51
N THR A 33 -3.15 -2.32 -3.54
CA THR A 33 -2.84 -3.75 -3.36
C THR A 33 -4.10 -4.61 -3.15
N PHE A 34 -5.18 -4.05 -2.61
CA PHE A 34 -6.44 -4.79 -2.41
C PHE A 34 -7.10 -5.22 -3.73
N ALA A 35 -6.81 -4.56 -4.83
CA ALA A 35 -7.26 -4.96 -6.17
C ALA A 35 -6.21 -5.81 -6.91
N THR A 36 -4.94 -5.43 -6.81
CA THR A 36 -3.86 -6.03 -7.61
C THR A 36 -3.43 -7.40 -7.09
N LEU A 37 -3.34 -7.59 -5.77
CA LEU A 37 -2.92 -8.85 -5.16
C LEU A 37 -3.86 -10.02 -5.46
N PRO A 38 -5.20 -9.90 -5.29
CA PRO A 38 -6.13 -10.97 -5.64
C PRO A 38 -6.07 -11.36 -7.12
N ALA A 39 -5.94 -10.37 -8.00
CA ALA A 39 -5.86 -10.62 -9.43
C ALA A 39 -4.60 -11.41 -9.83
N LEU A 40 -3.44 -11.09 -9.23
CA LEU A 40 -2.19 -11.81 -9.47
C LEU A 40 -2.25 -13.24 -8.92
N ILE A 41 -2.91 -13.44 -7.80
CA ILE A 41 -3.14 -14.77 -7.23
C ILE A 41 -4.12 -15.57 -8.12
N ALA A 42 -5.16 -14.92 -8.65
CA ALA A 42 -6.14 -15.56 -9.54
C ALA A 42 -5.51 -16.10 -10.83
N ILE A 43 -4.47 -15.46 -11.35
CA ILE A 43 -3.69 -15.97 -12.49
C ILE A 43 -2.64 -17.04 -12.09
N GLY A 44 -2.64 -17.47 -10.82
CA GLY A 44 -1.83 -18.59 -10.33
C GLY A 44 -0.46 -18.22 -9.78
N LEU A 45 -0.20 -16.94 -9.46
CA LEU A 45 1.05 -16.56 -8.80
C LEU A 45 1.01 -16.95 -7.31
N PRO A 46 2.13 -17.46 -6.76
CA PRO A 46 2.30 -17.59 -5.31
C PRO A 46 2.11 -16.23 -4.62
N ALA A 47 1.52 -16.22 -3.43
CA ALA A 47 1.09 -14.98 -2.78
C ALA A 47 2.23 -13.98 -2.51
N ASN A 48 3.41 -14.45 -2.10
CA ASN A 48 4.59 -13.61 -1.89
C ASN A 48 5.11 -12.99 -3.20
N ILE A 49 5.12 -13.76 -4.29
CA ILE A 49 5.47 -13.28 -5.66
C ILE A 49 4.40 -12.30 -6.17
N ALA A 50 3.12 -12.60 -5.94
CA ALA A 50 2.02 -11.70 -6.28
C ALA A 50 2.14 -10.36 -5.54
N ASN A 51 2.45 -10.40 -4.24
CA ASN A 51 2.65 -9.19 -3.44
C ASN A 51 3.84 -8.35 -3.93
N ALA A 52 5.00 -8.98 -4.17
CA ALA A 52 6.17 -8.32 -4.71
C ALA A 52 5.89 -7.69 -6.09
N THR A 53 5.22 -8.44 -6.98
CA THR A 53 4.83 -7.97 -8.32
C THR A 53 3.85 -6.79 -8.25
N SER A 54 2.86 -6.87 -7.36
CA SER A 54 1.89 -5.80 -7.10
C SER A 54 2.57 -4.52 -6.61
N ASN A 55 3.49 -4.64 -5.64
CA ASN A 55 4.21 -3.50 -5.08
C ASN A 55 5.01 -2.76 -6.17
N VAL A 56 5.77 -3.49 -6.99
CA VAL A 56 6.53 -2.93 -8.10
C VAL A 56 5.60 -2.30 -9.15
N ALA A 57 4.48 -2.93 -9.46
CA ALA A 57 3.53 -2.40 -10.44
C ALA A 57 2.85 -1.10 -9.99
N LEU A 58 2.62 -0.92 -8.69
CA LEU A 58 2.01 0.29 -8.13
C LEU A 58 3.01 1.44 -7.89
N LEU A 59 4.32 1.16 -7.91
CA LEU A 59 5.36 2.16 -7.64
C LEU A 59 5.32 3.38 -8.58
N PRO A 60 5.19 3.25 -9.92
CA PRO A 60 5.18 4.42 -10.80
C PRO A 60 4.05 5.40 -10.49
N GLY A 61 2.86 4.89 -10.15
CA GLY A 61 1.71 5.70 -9.73
C GLY A 61 1.96 6.41 -8.39
N ALA A 62 2.56 5.72 -7.43
CA ALA A 62 2.93 6.30 -6.15
C ALA A 62 4.00 7.39 -6.29
N ALA A 63 5.02 7.15 -7.12
CA ALA A 63 6.08 8.11 -7.42
C ALA A 63 5.54 9.37 -8.12
N ALA A 64 4.65 9.20 -9.10
CA ALA A 64 3.99 10.31 -9.79
C ALA A 64 3.15 11.16 -8.82
N SER A 65 2.40 10.51 -7.93
CA SER A 65 1.64 11.21 -6.89
C SER A 65 2.55 11.97 -5.92
N ALA A 66 3.64 11.36 -5.47
CA ALA A 66 4.62 12.00 -4.58
C ALA A 66 5.26 13.22 -5.25
N HIS A 67 5.60 13.10 -6.54
CA HIS A 67 6.15 14.23 -7.32
C HIS A 67 5.14 15.37 -7.44
N GLY A 68 3.86 15.06 -7.68
CA GLY A 68 2.79 16.07 -7.79
C GLY A 68 2.53 16.87 -6.51
N TYR A 69 2.79 16.27 -5.34
CA TYR A 69 2.60 16.91 -4.04
C TYR A 69 3.90 17.38 -3.37
N ARG A 70 5.05 17.33 -4.07
CA ARG A 70 6.37 17.63 -3.47
C ARG A 70 6.48 19.04 -2.88
N ASP A 71 5.81 20.01 -3.49
CA ASP A 71 5.86 21.41 -3.08
C ASP A 71 4.96 21.70 -1.83
N GLU A 72 4.10 20.75 -1.49
CA GLU A 72 3.25 20.79 -0.28
C GLU A 72 3.89 20.07 0.93
N LEU A 73 5.11 19.54 0.78
CA LEU A 73 5.80 18.85 1.85
C LEU A 73 6.25 19.83 2.93
N ALA A 74 5.76 19.59 4.16
CA ALA A 74 6.11 20.34 5.35
C ALA A 74 6.56 19.39 6.47
N PRO A 75 7.26 19.87 7.51
CA PRO A 75 7.56 19.08 8.69
C PRO A 75 6.29 18.52 9.30
N LEU A 76 6.32 17.24 9.70
CA LEU A 76 5.20 16.53 10.29
C LEU A 76 5.43 16.35 11.78
N GLY A 77 4.56 16.91 12.64
CA GLY A 77 4.72 16.81 14.10
C GLY A 77 6.10 17.28 14.60
N GLY A 78 6.67 18.32 13.96
CA GLY A 78 7.99 18.85 14.28
C GLY A 78 9.18 18.04 13.72
N VAL A 79 8.93 16.99 12.93
CA VAL A 79 9.95 16.17 12.27
C VAL A 79 10.06 16.53 10.79
N ASP A 80 11.28 16.75 10.30
CA ASP A 80 11.53 16.97 8.87
C ASP A 80 11.09 15.73 8.06
N TRP A 81 10.38 15.94 6.96
CA TRP A 81 9.91 14.87 6.08
C TRP A 81 11.05 14.01 5.52
N ARG A 82 12.28 14.56 5.39
CA ARG A 82 13.45 13.81 4.93
C ARG A 82 13.89 12.76 5.94
N VAL A 83 13.80 13.08 7.24
CA VAL A 83 14.05 12.12 8.31
C VAL A 83 13.03 11.00 8.29
N LEU A 84 11.75 11.33 8.11
CA LEU A 84 10.68 10.34 7.95
C LEU A 84 10.91 9.47 6.71
N ALA A 85 11.34 10.05 5.59
CA ALA A 85 11.66 9.33 4.37
C ALA A 85 12.84 8.36 4.57
N ALA A 86 13.91 8.80 5.22
CA ALA A 86 15.05 7.94 5.52
C ALA A 86 14.66 6.74 6.41
N ILE A 87 13.88 6.99 7.46
CA ILE A 87 13.38 5.92 8.35
C ILE A 87 12.47 4.97 7.56
N THR A 88 11.55 5.52 6.74
CA THR A 88 10.66 4.72 5.91
C THR A 88 11.42 3.86 4.92
N PHE A 89 12.48 4.39 4.30
CA PHE A 89 13.30 3.66 3.35
C PHE A 89 14.03 2.50 4.02
N VAL A 90 14.74 2.75 5.12
CA VAL A 90 15.48 1.72 5.87
C VAL A 90 14.53 0.66 6.42
N ALA A 91 13.44 1.08 7.04
CA ALA A 91 12.42 0.17 7.55
C ALA A 91 11.72 -0.61 6.42
N GLY A 92 11.48 0.03 5.27
CA GLY A 92 10.94 -0.59 4.08
C GLY A 92 11.86 -1.66 3.50
N LEU A 93 13.19 -1.42 3.48
CA LEU A 93 14.17 -2.45 3.13
C LEU A 93 14.08 -3.65 4.09
N ALA A 94 14.04 -3.40 5.40
CA ALA A 94 13.91 -4.46 6.38
C ALA A 94 12.62 -5.29 6.19
N GLY A 95 11.49 -4.62 5.95
CA GLY A 95 10.21 -5.27 5.68
C GLY A 95 10.24 -6.11 4.40
N SER A 96 10.80 -5.58 3.32
CA SER A 96 10.89 -6.30 2.04
C SER A 96 11.85 -7.50 2.10
N ILE A 97 12.98 -7.38 2.82
CA ILE A 97 13.86 -8.51 3.11
C ILE A 97 13.12 -9.57 3.91
N LEU A 98 12.33 -9.17 4.91
CA LEU A 98 11.51 -10.08 5.69
C LEU A 98 10.53 -10.87 4.79
N LEU A 99 9.90 -10.22 3.80
CA LEU A 99 9.06 -10.92 2.84
C LEU A 99 9.85 -11.93 2.00
N VAL A 100 11.04 -11.59 1.52
CA VAL A 100 11.92 -12.50 0.77
C VAL A 100 12.24 -13.76 1.58
N LEU A 101 12.47 -13.59 2.88
CA LEU A 101 12.78 -14.69 3.81
C LEU A 101 11.53 -15.48 4.26
N THR A 102 10.33 -14.95 4.04
CA THR A 102 9.08 -15.59 4.46
C THR A 102 8.66 -16.66 3.44
N PRO A 103 8.53 -17.93 3.85
CA PRO A 103 8.00 -19.00 2.98
C PRO A 103 6.58 -18.66 2.50
N THR A 104 6.26 -19.02 1.25
CA THR A 104 4.95 -18.73 0.64
C THR A 104 3.78 -19.16 1.52
N ARG A 105 3.86 -20.38 2.09
CA ARG A 105 2.81 -20.91 2.97
C ARG A 105 2.61 -20.07 4.24
N ALA A 106 3.69 -19.59 4.83
CA ALA A 106 3.60 -18.71 5.98
C ALA A 106 2.97 -17.36 5.60
N PHE A 107 3.35 -16.81 4.43
CA PHE A 107 2.78 -15.58 3.93
C PHE A 107 1.28 -15.72 3.61
N ASP A 108 0.83 -16.84 3.03
CA ASP A 108 -0.59 -17.13 2.79
C ASP A 108 -1.42 -17.07 4.08
N LEU A 109 -0.87 -17.55 5.21
CA LEU A 109 -1.54 -17.51 6.52
C LEU A 109 -1.51 -16.11 7.16
N ILE A 110 -0.49 -15.30 6.85
CA ILE A 110 -0.30 -13.96 7.43
C ILE A 110 -1.15 -12.91 6.71
N ILE A 111 -1.32 -13.02 5.36
CA ILE A 111 -2.04 -12.02 4.55
C ILE A 111 -3.42 -11.64 5.12
N PRO A 112 -4.32 -12.57 5.51
CA PRO A 112 -5.63 -12.19 6.01
C PRO A 112 -5.56 -11.27 7.24
N TRP A 113 -4.58 -11.49 8.10
CA TRP A 113 -4.35 -10.66 9.29
C TRP A 113 -3.81 -9.28 8.95
N LEU A 114 -2.91 -9.18 7.96
CA LEU A 114 -2.43 -7.88 7.48
C LEU A 114 -3.56 -7.05 6.85
N LEU A 115 -4.41 -7.70 6.06
CA LEU A 115 -5.61 -7.07 5.50
C LEU A 115 -6.59 -6.64 6.59
N LEU A 116 -6.79 -7.47 7.61
CA LEU A 116 -7.64 -7.16 8.75
C LEU A 116 -7.11 -5.97 9.56
N ILE A 117 -5.80 -5.90 9.80
CA ILE A 117 -5.18 -4.75 10.48
C ILE A 117 -5.43 -3.46 9.69
N ALA A 118 -5.25 -3.48 8.36
CA ALA A 118 -5.52 -2.33 7.51
C ALA A 118 -7.02 -1.93 7.54
N LEU A 119 -7.92 -2.93 7.53
CA LEU A 119 -9.37 -2.72 7.62
C LEU A 119 -9.77 -2.10 8.97
N ILE A 120 -9.25 -2.62 10.09
CA ILE A 120 -9.48 -2.08 11.43
C ILE A 120 -8.93 -0.64 11.54
N ALA A 121 -7.73 -0.40 11.03
CA ALA A 121 -7.15 0.95 11.02
C ALA A 121 -8.03 1.94 10.23
N MET A 122 -8.63 1.49 9.12
CA MET A 122 -9.53 2.32 8.31
C MET A 122 -10.89 2.56 8.99
N LEU A 123 -11.47 1.54 9.63
CA LEU A 123 -12.76 1.64 10.34
C LEU A 123 -12.65 2.49 11.60
N GLY A 124 -11.66 2.21 12.43
CA GLY A 124 -11.48 2.76 13.76
C GLY A 124 -10.57 3.97 13.83
N GLY A 125 -9.86 4.33 12.74
CA GLY A 125 -8.72 5.23 12.77
C GLY A 125 -8.94 6.53 13.56
N LYS A 126 -10.06 7.22 13.36
CA LYS A 126 -10.34 8.45 14.11
C LYS A 126 -10.64 8.18 15.60
N ARG A 127 -11.49 7.20 15.92
CA ARG A 127 -11.82 6.87 17.31
C ARG A 127 -10.63 6.30 18.08
N ALA A 128 -9.87 5.40 17.44
CA ALA A 128 -8.63 4.88 18.01
C ALA A 128 -7.60 5.98 18.19
N ALA A 129 -7.54 6.92 17.26
CA ALA A 129 -6.73 8.11 17.31
C ALA A 129 -7.08 8.99 18.53
N ASP A 130 -8.33 9.37 18.67
CA ASP A 130 -8.81 10.22 19.77
C ASP A 130 -8.58 9.53 21.14
N TRP A 131 -8.82 8.23 21.23
CA TRP A 131 -8.59 7.43 22.43
C TRP A 131 -7.10 7.33 22.82
N LEU A 132 -6.21 7.17 21.84
CA LEU A 132 -4.76 7.09 22.05
C LEU A 132 -4.18 8.46 22.42
N ALA A 133 -4.64 9.54 21.77
CA ALA A 133 -4.24 10.91 22.06
C ALA A 133 -4.54 11.31 23.52
N ALA A 134 -5.64 10.79 24.08
CA ALA A 134 -6.00 11.03 25.48
C ALA A 134 -5.11 10.30 26.50
N ARG A 135 -4.29 9.32 26.06
CA ARG A 135 -3.52 8.42 26.95
C ARG A 135 -2.01 8.43 26.74
N VAL A 136 -1.56 8.91 25.60
CA VAL A 136 -0.15 8.90 25.23
C VAL A 136 0.31 10.31 24.92
N THR A 137 1.41 10.73 25.53
CA THR A 137 2.08 11.99 25.17
C THR A 137 2.68 11.82 23.79
N ILE A 138 2.02 12.42 22.79
CA ILE A 138 2.40 12.34 21.40
C ILE A 138 3.53 13.35 21.18
N GLY A 139 4.69 12.85 20.80
CA GLY A 139 5.86 13.66 20.51
C GLY A 139 6.62 13.15 19.28
N PRO A 140 7.66 13.84 18.84
CA PRO A 140 8.46 13.45 17.68
C PRO A 140 8.97 12.00 17.74
N ARG A 141 9.35 11.50 18.92
CA ARG A 141 9.82 10.12 19.10
C ARG A 141 8.74 9.08 18.79
N SER A 142 7.50 9.34 19.20
CA SER A 142 6.36 8.46 18.89
C SER A 142 6.09 8.41 17.39
N LEU A 143 6.18 9.56 16.71
CA LEU A 143 6.05 9.65 15.26
C LEU A 143 7.13 8.85 14.54
N LEU A 144 8.39 8.96 14.96
CA LEU A 144 9.50 8.21 14.37
C LEU A 144 9.33 6.69 14.56
N ALA A 145 8.93 6.24 15.74
CA ALA A 145 8.70 4.82 16.02
C ALA A 145 7.54 4.26 15.17
N VAL A 146 6.44 4.98 15.09
CA VAL A 146 5.29 4.59 14.27
C VAL A 146 5.66 4.61 12.79
N GLN A 147 6.44 5.58 12.33
CA GLN A 147 6.91 5.64 10.95
C GLN A 147 7.81 4.44 10.60
N ALA A 148 8.67 4.01 11.51
CA ALA A 148 9.47 2.81 11.31
C ALA A 148 8.58 1.55 11.18
N LEU A 149 7.59 1.38 12.04
CA LEU A 149 6.64 0.27 11.96
C LEU A 149 5.84 0.29 10.64
N LEU A 150 5.37 1.47 10.22
CA LEU A 150 4.69 1.64 8.93
C LEU A 150 5.62 1.37 7.76
N GLY A 151 6.89 1.72 7.86
CA GLY A 151 7.91 1.40 6.88
C GLY A 151 8.11 -0.10 6.72
N VAL A 152 8.27 -0.83 7.84
CA VAL A 152 8.38 -2.31 7.83
C VAL A 152 7.13 -2.94 7.23
N TYR A 153 5.94 -2.53 7.68
CA TYR A 153 4.68 -3.01 7.14
C TYR A 153 4.54 -2.71 5.64
N GLY A 154 4.89 -1.48 5.22
CA GLY A 154 4.86 -1.05 3.83
C GLY A 154 5.80 -1.85 2.93
N GLY A 155 7.03 -2.12 3.40
CA GLY A 155 8.00 -2.94 2.70
C GLY A 155 7.63 -4.41 2.65
N TYR A 156 7.03 -4.95 3.73
CA TYR A 156 6.62 -6.35 3.80
C TYR A 156 5.38 -6.66 2.97
N PHE A 157 4.35 -5.81 3.09
CA PHE A 157 3.05 -6.06 2.47
C PHE A 157 2.60 -4.92 1.54
N GLY A 158 2.75 -3.67 1.94
CA GLY A 158 2.36 -2.49 1.16
C GLY A 158 0.86 -2.20 1.12
N GLY A 159 0.02 -3.21 1.31
CA GLY A 159 -1.44 -3.08 1.22
C GLY A 159 -2.01 -2.24 2.37
N GLY A 160 -2.66 -1.10 2.04
CA GLY A 160 -3.32 -0.25 3.03
C GLY A 160 -2.39 0.62 3.88
N VAL A 161 -1.08 0.59 3.66
CA VAL A 161 -0.14 1.41 4.43
C VAL A 161 -0.45 2.91 4.32
N GLY A 162 -0.88 3.38 3.16
CA GLY A 162 -1.32 4.77 2.98
C GLY A 162 -2.54 5.14 3.82
N LEU A 163 -3.47 4.20 4.00
CA LEU A 163 -4.63 4.38 4.90
C LEU A 163 -4.20 4.46 6.36
N MET A 164 -3.29 3.58 6.77
CA MET A 164 -2.72 3.59 8.12
C MET A 164 -1.93 4.87 8.39
N MET A 165 -1.13 5.36 7.43
CA MET A 165 -0.43 6.64 7.51
C MET A 165 -1.43 7.79 7.71
N THR A 166 -2.53 7.82 6.94
CA THR A 166 -3.56 8.86 7.09
C THR A 166 -4.16 8.87 8.50
N ALA A 167 -4.50 7.70 9.04
CA ALA A 167 -5.05 7.57 10.38
C ALA A 167 -4.05 8.04 11.45
N LEU A 168 -2.79 7.59 11.34
CA LEU A 168 -1.76 7.84 12.35
C LEU A 168 -1.17 9.26 12.27
N TYR A 169 -1.05 9.86 11.09
CA TYR A 169 -0.59 11.25 10.95
C TYR A 169 -1.61 12.23 11.51
N GLY A 170 -2.91 11.98 11.29
CA GLY A 170 -3.97 12.76 11.90
C GLY A 170 -3.88 12.74 13.43
N LEU A 171 -3.60 11.57 13.97
CA LEU A 171 -3.42 11.37 15.39
C LEU A 171 -2.15 12.04 15.93
N LEU A 172 -1.00 11.70 15.34
CA LEU A 172 0.31 12.02 15.91
C LEU A 172 0.79 13.44 15.63
N ALA A 173 0.31 14.04 14.53
CA ALA A 173 0.71 15.37 14.11
C ALA A 173 -0.42 16.40 14.19
N GLY A 174 -1.66 15.98 14.48
CA GLY A 174 -2.81 16.87 14.60
C GLY A 174 -3.18 17.61 13.31
N ILE A 175 -2.71 17.11 12.14
CA ILE A 175 -2.90 17.78 10.85
C ILE A 175 -4.21 17.35 10.19
N GLY A 176 -4.84 18.30 9.46
CA GLY A 176 -6.07 18.03 8.72
C GLY A 176 -5.83 17.08 7.53
N VAL A 177 -6.90 16.41 7.08
CA VAL A 177 -6.85 15.39 6.03
C VAL A 177 -6.14 15.87 4.77
N ARG A 178 -6.35 17.12 4.35
CA ARG A 178 -5.71 17.69 3.15
C ARG A 178 -4.19 17.80 3.30
N ALA A 179 -3.71 18.23 4.47
CA ALA A 179 -2.28 18.36 4.75
C ALA A 179 -1.55 17.01 4.86
N MET A 180 -2.30 15.90 5.00
CA MET A 180 -1.73 14.55 5.06
C MET A 180 -1.40 13.98 3.66
N PHE A 181 -1.96 14.53 2.57
CA PHE A 181 -1.76 13.96 1.23
C PHE A 181 -0.28 13.95 0.83
N ALA A 182 0.42 15.08 0.98
CA ALA A 182 1.82 15.20 0.60
C ALA A 182 2.74 14.23 1.38
N PRO A 183 2.79 14.25 2.74
CA PRO A 183 3.67 13.34 3.47
C PRO A 183 3.26 11.86 3.29
N ARG A 184 1.96 11.56 3.20
CA ARG A 184 1.48 10.18 2.94
C ARG A 184 1.96 9.64 1.61
N THR A 185 1.73 10.37 0.51
CA THR A 185 2.12 9.93 -0.84
C THR A 185 3.63 9.81 -0.98
N MET A 186 4.39 10.72 -0.36
CA MET A 186 5.84 10.66 -0.33
C MET A 186 6.32 9.41 0.41
N MET A 187 5.84 9.17 1.63
CA MET A 187 6.27 7.99 2.42
C MET A 187 5.83 6.68 1.76
N LEU A 188 4.66 6.65 1.10
CA LEU A 188 4.21 5.50 0.34
C LEU A 188 5.15 5.21 -0.85
N ALA A 189 5.53 6.24 -1.60
CA ALA A 189 6.48 6.11 -2.71
C ALA A 189 7.86 5.63 -2.22
N VAL A 190 8.35 6.16 -1.10
CA VAL A 190 9.61 5.76 -0.48
C VAL A 190 9.57 4.30 -0.02
N ALA A 191 8.51 3.86 0.67
CA ALA A 191 8.36 2.48 1.11
C ALA A 191 8.31 1.51 -0.09
N ASN A 192 7.51 1.85 -1.12
CA ASN A 192 7.41 1.05 -2.34
C ASN A 192 8.74 1.02 -3.13
N SER A 193 9.51 2.12 -3.13
CA SER A 193 10.82 2.15 -3.78
C SER A 193 11.82 1.24 -3.07
N ALA A 194 11.86 1.27 -1.75
CA ALA A 194 12.70 0.37 -0.94
C ALA A 194 12.34 -1.10 -1.21
N ALA A 195 11.05 -1.42 -1.20
CA ALA A 195 10.56 -2.76 -1.48
C ALA A 195 10.85 -3.20 -2.93
N ALA A 196 10.61 -2.33 -3.90
CA ALA A 196 10.88 -2.63 -5.31
C ALA A 196 12.36 -2.91 -5.56
N LEU A 197 13.27 -2.17 -4.93
CA LEU A 197 14.71 -2.41 -5.01
C LEU A 197 15.04 -3.85 -4.61
N VAL A 198 14.53 -4.31 -3.47
CA VAL A 198 14.76 -5.67 -2.97
C VAL A 198 14.09 -6.71 -3.87
N PHE A 199 12.82 -6.53 -4.23
CA PHE A 199 12.08 -7.52 -5.01
C PHE A 199 12.59 -7.69 -6.44
N VAL A 200 13.06 -6.62 -7.06
CA VAL A 200 13.72 -6.68 -8.38
C VAL A 200 15.08 -7.37 -8.27
N ALA A 201 15.90 -6.97 -7.28
CA ALA A 201 17.22 -7.56 -7.05
C ALA A 201 17.17 -9.06 -6.74
N THR A 202 16.13 -9.51 -6.02
CA THR A 202 15.95 -10.92 -5.64
C THR A 202 15.14 -11.75 -6.66
N GLY A 203 14.71 -11.13 -7.79
CA GLY A 203 13.96 -11.84 -8.83
C GLY A 203 12.54 -12.22 -8.46
N MET A 204 11.95 -11.61 -7.43
CA MET A 204 10.58 -11.89 -6.98
C MET A 204 9.49 -11.26 -7.86
N VAL A 205 9.86 -10.53 -8.91
CA VAL A 205 8.91 -9.84 -9.79
C VAL A 205 8.57 -10.69 -11.00
N ARG A 206 7.28 -10.95 -11.22
CA ARG A 206 6.80 -11.63 -12.42
C ARG A 206 6.51 -10.60 -13.52
N TRP A 207 7.54 -10.25 -14.28
CA TRP A 207 7.49 -9.19 -15.30
C TRP A 207 6.37 -9.32 -16.34
N PRO A 208 6.05 -10.52 -16.89
CA PRO A 208 4.92 -10.66 -17.81
C PRO A 208 3.58 -10.23 -17.26
N ALA A 209 3.38 -10.31 -15.92
CA ALA A 209 2.19 -9.81 -15.24
C ALA A 209 2.37 -8.35 -14.77
N ALA A 210 3.60 -7.98 -14.37
CA ALA A 210 3.90 -6.64 -13.87
C ALA A 210 3.70 -5.57 -14.96
N LEU A 211 4.18 -5.80 -16.19
CA LEU A 211 4.16 -4.79 -17.25
C LEU A 211 2.73 -4.32 -17.61
N PRO A 212 1.76 -5.20 -17.93
CA PRO A 212 0.39 -4.76 -18.19
C PRO A 212 -0.26 -4.15 -16.94
N MET A 213 0.07 -4.65 -15.74
CA MET A 213 -0.42 -4.07 -14.49
C MET A 213 0.14 -2.66 -14.23
N ILE A 214 1.42 -2.40 -14.55
CA ILE A 214 2.05 -1.07 -14.50
C ILE A 214 1.30 -0.09 -15.41
N ALA A 215 1.07 -0.49 -16.66
CA ALA A 215 0.34 0.35 -17.62
C ALA A 215 -1.07 0.69 -17.09
N GLY A 216 -1.78 -0.29 -16.58
CA GLY A 216 -3.06 -0.07 -15.92
C GLY A 216 -2.96 0.85 -14.70
N ALA A 217 -1.97 0.63 -13.84
CA ALA A 217 -1.79 1.41 -12.61
C ALA A 217 -1.47 2.90 -12.89
N ILE A 218 -0.71 3.19 -13.94
CA ILE A 218 -0.45 4.56 -14.38
C ILE A 218 -1.75 5.23 -14.85
N LEU A 219 -2.51 4.57 -15.72
CA LEU A 219 -3.79 5.09 -16.23
C LEU A 219 -4.81 5.27 -15.09
N GLY A 220 -4.93 4.26 -14.23
CA GLY A 220 -5.82 4.31 -13.08
C GLY A 220 -5.41 5.36 -12.05
N GLY A 221 -4.13 5.51 -11.79
CA GLY A 221 -3.60 6.53 -10.89
C GLY A 221 -3.87 7.94 -11.39
N TRP A 222 -3.62 8.19 -12.68
CA TRP A 222 -3.92 9.46 -13.32
C TRP A 222 -5.42 9.77 -13.34
N GLY A 223 -6.23 8.83 -13.84
CA GLY A 223 -7.69 8.98 -13.87
C GLY A 223 -8.30 9.10 -12.47
N GLY A 224 -7.83 8.30 -11.51
CA GLY A 224 -8.24 8.37 -10.11
C GLY A 224 -7.92 9.71 -9.45
N ALA A 225 -6.77 10.30 -9.75
CA ALA A 225 -6.41 11.62 -9.25
C ALA A 225 -7.31 12.73 -9.81
N LEU A 226 -7.70 12.64 -11.10
CA LEU A 226 -8.63 13.58 -11.73
C LEU A 226 -10.04 13.47 -11.16
N ILE A 227 -10.57 12.24 -11.12
CA ILE A 227 -11.94 11.96 -10.65
C ILE A 227 -12.06 12.17 -9.14
N GLY A 228 -11.00 11.84 -8.38
CA GLY A 228 -10.98 11.93 -6.92
C GLY A 228 -11.21 13.33 -6.37
N ARG A 229 -10.88 14.36 -7.16
CA ARG A 229 -11.16 15.76 -6.80
C ARG A 229 -12.67 16.08 -6.82
N ALA A 230 -13.44 15.35 -7.62
CA ALA A 230 -14.88 15.53 -7.77
C ALA A 230 -15.71 14.56 -6.91
N LEU A 231 -15.11 13.45 -6.41
CA LEU A 231 -15.83 12.44 -5.65
C LEU A 231 -16.03 12.86 -4.18
N PRO A 232 -17.22 12.63 -3.62
CA PRO A 232 -17.46 12.79 -2.19
C PRO A 232 -16.52 11.88 -1.38
N PRO A 233 -15.81 12.41 -0.36
CA PRO A 233 -14.89 11.62 0.47
C PRO A 233 -15.53 10.39 1.14
N LEU A 234 -16.82 10.49 1.48
CA LEU A 234 -17.59 9.38 2.05
C LEU A 234 -17.75 8.22 1.07
N LEU A 235 -18.00 8.51 -0.22
CA LEU A 235 -18.13 7.48 -1.25
C LEU A 235 -16.82 6.72 -1.44
N VAL A 236 -15.70 7.45 -1.54
CA VAL A 236 -14.36 6.85 -1.64
C VAL A 236 -14.08 5.95 -0.44
N ARG A 237 -14.40 6.44 0.77
CA ARG A 237 -14.21 5.68 2.01
C ARG A 237 -15.02 4.38 2.03
N TRP A 238 -16.32 4.44 1.77
CA TRP A 238 -17.20 3.27 1.79
C TRP A 238 -16.83 2.26 0.72
N TRP A 239 -16.50 2.73 -0.48
CA TRP A 239 -16.06 1.87 -1.55
C TRP A 239 -14.74 1.14 -1.21
N THR A 240 -13.75 1.88 -0.69
CA THR A 240 -12.48 1.27 -0.25
C THR A 240 -12.70 0.27 0.89
N LEU A 241 -13.57 0.58 1.85
CA LEU A 241 -13.95 -0.35 2.93
C LEU A 241 -14.60 -1.62 2.38
N ALA A 242 -15.51 -1.50 1.43
CA ALA A 242 -16.19 -2.64 0.82
C ALA A 242 -15.20 -3.56 0.09
N VAL A 243 -14.31 -2.99 -0.74
CA VAL A 243 -13.28 -3.75 -1.45
C VAL A 243 -12.29 -4.40 -0.47
N THR A 244 -11.81 -3.65 0.52
CA THR A 244 -10.87 -4.20 1.53
C THR A 244 -11.53 -5.29 2.36
N GLY A 245 -12.78 -5.09 2.79
CA GLY A 245 -13.54 -6.08 3.56
C GLY A 245 -13.80 -7.37 2.77
N ALA A 246 -14.25 -7.24 1.52
CA ALA A 246 -14.44 -8.38 0.62
C ALA A 246 -13.13 -9.15 0.38
N THR A 247 -12.05 -8.43 0.09
CA THR A 247 -10.72 -9.03 -0.09
C THR A 247 -10.27 -9.75 1.19
N THR A 248 -10.44 -9.13 2.36
CA THR A 248 -10.10 -9.74 3.65
C THR A 248 -10.88 -11.04 3.87
N ALA A 249 -12.20 -11.03 3.65
CA ALA A 249 -13.05 -12.23 3.81
C ALA A 249 -12.62 -13.37 2.86
N VAL A 250 -12.35 -13.07 1.60
CA VAL A 250 -11.87 -14.05 0.61
C VAL A 250 -10.55 -14.67 1.05
N PHE A 251 -9.60 -13.86 1.56
CA PHE A 251 -8.31 -14.38 2.01
C PHE A 251 -8.40 -15.19 3.29
N PHE A 252 -9.31 -14.86 4.22
CA PHE A 252 -9.59 -15.72 5.38
C PHE A 252 -10.18 -17.07 4.96
N ALA A 253 -11.20 -17.06 4.08
CA ALA A 253 -11.78 -18.30 3.56
C ALA A 253 -10.75 -19.15 2.82
N ARG A 254 -9.80 -18.53 2.10
CA ARG A 254 -8.74 -19.26 1.38
C ARG A 254 -7.67 -19.84 2.31
N ALA A 255 -7.33 -19.15 3.39
CA ALA A 255 -6.22 -19.54 4.27
C ALA A 255 -6.64 -20.53 5.36
N TYR A 256 -7.91 -20.47 5.80
CA TYR A 256 -8.40 -21.17 6.98
C TYR A 256 -9.69 -21.99 6.73
N GLY A 257 -10.36 -21.85 5.59
CA GLY A 257 -11.49 -22.64 5.12
C GLY A 257 -11.01 -23.71 4.18
#